data_28f0c68ce856ba35916ddac4eec8ec51
#
_entry.id   28f0c68ce856ba35916ddac4eec8ec51
#
_cell.length_a   1.000
_cell.length_b   1.000
_cell.length_c   1.000
_cell.angle_alpha   90.00
_cell.angle_beta   90.00
_cell.angle_gamma   90.00
#
_symmetry.space_group_name_H-M   'P 1'
#
loop_
_entity.id
_entity.type
_entity.pdbx_description
1 polymer ?
#
loop_
_entity_poly.entity_id
_entity_poly.type
_entity_poly.pdbx_seq_one_letter_code
_entity_poly.pdbx_strand_id
1 'polypeptide(L)'
;GYELFSRDEAAAAEYIIENTEPDALFLTRDNHDNTVATLTGRNIVCGSGSYLYFHGLNYQGQQRLAEQMLTNAEVFEANRESEGLDYVYIGYHERALTGVITDYLTENYPIAFSAGAITIYDLHADAVG
;
A
#
# COMPACT_ATOMS: atom_id res chain seq x y z
N GLY A 1 -21.23 -15.93 7.33
CA GLY A 1 -20.47 -15.79 7.85
C GLY A 1 -19.82 -14.56 8.25
N TYR A 2 -18.77 -14.67 8.66
CA TYR A 2 -18.17 -13.58 9.04
C TYR A 2 -17.46 -12.99 7.94
N GLU A 3 -17.10 -11.80 8.00
CA GLU A 3 -16.39 -11.13 7.04
C GLU A 3 -14.99 -10.90 7.46
N LEU A 4 -14.05 -11.19 6.60
CA LEU A 4 -12.68 -10.92 6.87
C LEU A 4 -12.36 -9.45 6.70
N PHE A 5 -13.22 -8.74 5.96
CA PHE A 5 -12.96 -7.34 5.64
C PHE A 5 -14.08 -6.46 6.14
N SER A 6 -13.72 -5.27 6.61
CA SER A 6 -14.70 -4.33 7.10
C SER A 6 -15.39 -3.63 5.94
N ARG A 7 -16.44 -2.88 6.26
CA ARG A 7 -17.14 -2.07 5.27
C ARG A 7 -16.20 -1.05 4.64
N ASP A 8 -15.32 -0.46 5.44
CA ASP A 8 -14.38 0.51 4.92
C ASP A 8 -13.39 -0.14 3.97
N GLU A 9 -12.97 -1.36 4.27
CA GLU A 9 -12.06 -2.06 3.39
C GLU A 9 -12.74 -2.42 2.08
N ALA A 10 -14.01 -2.80 2.13
CA ALA A 10 -14.76 -3.09 0.92
C ALA A 10 -14.93 -1.84 0.07
N ALA A 11 -15.18 -0.71 0.71
CA ALA A 11 -15.31 0.55 -0.02
C ALA A 11 -13.99 0.96 -0.65
N ALA A 12 -12.90 0.76 0.06
CA ALA A 12 -11.58 1.05 -0.48
C ALA A 12 -11.28 0.17 -1.69
N ALA A 13 -11.62 -1.11 -1.60
CA ALA A 13 -11.40 -2.03 -2.70
C ALA A 13 -12.19 -1.60 -3.93
N GLU A 14 -13.43 -1.18 -3.74
CA GLU A 14 -14.24 -0.72 -4.84
C GLU A 14 -13.63 0.52 -5.50
N TYR A 15 -13.16 1.46 -4.70
CA TYR A 15 -12.50 2.63 -5.22
C TYR A 15 -11.28 2.24 -6.06
N ILE A 16 -10.48 1.32 -5.55
CA ILE A 16 -9.26 0.90 -6.24
C ILE A 16 -9.59 0.26 -7.59
N ILE A 17 -10.57 -0.63 -7.60
CA ILE A 17 -10.93 -1.30 -8.84
C ILE A 17 -11.42 -0.32 -9.88
N GLU A 18 -12.18 0.67 -9.46
CA GLU A 18 -12.79 1.62 -10.40
C GLU A 18 -11.88 2.75 -10.81
N ASN A 19 -10.88 3.07 -10.00
CA ASN A 19 -10.11 4.29 -10.22
C ASN A 19 -8.61 4.10 -10.41
N THR A 20 -8.10 2.88 -10.39
CA THR A 20 -6.67 2.66 -10.61
C THR A 20 -6.46 1.67 -11.74
N GLU A 21 -5.26 1.71 -12.31
CA GLU A 21 -4.92 0.79 -13.40
C GLU A 21 -4.79 -0.63 -12.86
N PRO A 22 -5.11 -1.62 -13.67
CA PRO A 22 -5.03 -3.02 -13.19
C PRO A 22 -3.65 -3.43 -12.72
N ASP A 23 -2.61 -2.81 -13.25
CA ASP A 23 -1.24 -3.15 -12.86
C ASP A 23 -0.63 -2.16 -11.88
N ALA A 24 -1.44 -1.32 -11.27
CA ALA A 24 -0.93 -0.35 -10.30
C ALA A 24 -0.24 -1.08 -9.15
N LEU A 25 0.81 -0.45 -8.63
CA LEU A 25 1.58 -1.02 -7.53
C LEU A 25 1.32 -0.22 -6.27
N PHE A 26 0.91 -0.90 -5.22
CA PHE A 26 0.58 -0.28 -3.95
C PHE A 26 1.59 -0.65 -2.87
N LEU A 27 1.92 0.31 -2.03
CA LEU A 27 2.70 0.03 -0.83
C LEU A 27 1.71 -0.25 0.29
N THR A 28 1.76 -1.44 0.86
CA THR A 28 0.96 -1.82 2.01
C THR A 28 1.82 -2.72 2.87
N ARG A 29 1.35 -3.00 4.08
CA ARG A 29 1.99 -4.01 4.90
C ARG A 29 1.52 -5.37 4.40
N ASP A 30 2.47 -6.24 4.08
CA ASP A 30 2.11 -7.54 3.56
C ASP A 30 1.59 -8.41 4.70
N ASN A 31 0.40 -8.93 4.55
CA ASN A 31 -0.20 -9.80 5.54
C ASN A 31 -1.22 -10.68 4.84
N HIS A 32 -1.70 -11.70 5.54
CA HIS A 32 -2.59 -12.69 4.96
C HIS A 32 -3.82 -12.10 4.33
N ASP A 33 -4.44 -11.18 5.01
CA ASP A 33 -5.70 -10.62 4.56
C ASP A 33 -5.53 -9.24 3.97
N ASN A 34 -4.49 -9.09 3.16
CA ASN A 34 -4.22 -7.79 2.56
C ASN A 34 -5.37 -7.37 1.66
N THR A 35 -5.99 -6.25 1.98
CA THR A 35 -7.16 -5.77 1.26
C THR A 35 -6.86 -5.53 -0.22
N VAL A 36 -5.73 -4.88 -0.50
CA VAL A 36 -5.41 -4.55 -1.88
C VAL A 36 -5.22 -5.80 -2.72
N ALA A 37 -4.38 -6.69 -2.28
CA ALA A 37 -4.08 -7.88 -3.07
C ALA A 37 -5.28 -8.82 -3.13
N THR A 38 -5.97 -9.00 -2.01
CA THR A 38 -7.03 -9.99 -1.92
C THR A 38 -8.31 -9.55 -2.61
N LEU A 39 -8.71 -8.29 -2.41
CA LEU A 39 -9.99 -7.84 -2.93
C LEU A 39 -9.90 -7.20 -4.31
N THR A 40 -8.74 -6.68 -4.70
CA THR A 40 -8.65 -5.95 -5.94
C THR A 40 -7.75 -6.59 -6.98
N GLY A 41 -6.88 -7.49 -6.56
CA GLY A 41 -5.93 -8.12 -7.48
C GLY A 41 -4.80 -7.19 -7.93
N ARG A 42 -4.69 -6.00 -7.34
CA ARG A 42 -3.60 -5.09 -7.69
C ARG A 42 -2.30 -5.62 -7.10
N ASN A 43 -1.18 -5.15 -7.65
CA ASN A 43 0.12 -5.56 -7.17
C ASN A 43 0.48 -4.83 -5.88
N ILE A 44 1.22 -5.47 -5.01
CA ILE A 44 1.72 -4.81 -3.82
C ILE A 44 3.21 -5.09 -3.70
N VAL A 45 3.92 -4.18 -3.07
CA VAL A 45 5.32 -4.40 -2.76
C VAL A 45 5.35 -5.58 -1.81
N CYS A 46 6.19 -6.53 -2.04
CA CYS A 46 6.21 -7.70 -1.20
C CYS A 46 4.98 -8.56 -1.41
N GLY A 47 4.42 -8.47 -2.58
CA GLY A 47 3.19 -9.17 -2.85
C GLY A 47 3.38 -10.64 -3.03
N SER A 48 2.39 -11.23 -3.62
CA SER A 48 2.29 -12.65 -3.67
C SER A 48 3.48 -13.29 -4.32
N GLY A 49 3.56 -14.54 -4.09
CA GLY A 49 4.67 -15.31 -4.44
C GLY A 49 5.12 -15.31 -5.86
N SER A 50 4.28 -14.93 -6.80
CA SER A 50 4.71 -15.03 -8.17
C SER A 50 5.92 -14.16 -8.44
N TYR A 51 5.94 -12.95 -7.92
CA TYR A 51 7.07 -12.09 -8.10
C TYR A 51 8.28 -12.60 -7.34
N LEU A 52 8.06 -12.97 -6.09
CA LEU A 52 9.13 -13.46 -5.26
C LEU A 52 9.71 -14.73 -5.80
N TYR A 53 8.85 -15.62 -6.23
CA TYR A 53 9.24 -16.86 -6.75
C TYR A 53 10.04 -16.69 -8.03
N PHE A 54 9.52 -15.88 -8.91
CA PHE A 54 10.12 -15.66 -10.20
C PHE A 54 11.55 -15.14 -10.09
N HIS A 55 11.78 -14.24 -9.19
CA HIS A 55 13.10 -13.66 -9.06
C HIS A 55 13.98 -14.39 -8.07
N GLY A 56 13.47 -15.43 -7.43
CA GLY A 56 14.25 -16.13 -6.43
C GLY A 56 14.58 -15.26 -5.26
N LEU A 57 13.80 -14.20 -5.06
CA LEU A 57 14.11 -13.27 -4.03
C LEU A 57 13.70 -13.74 -2.67
N ASN A 58 14.39 -13.23 -1.72
CA ASN A 58 14.08 -13.48 -0.38
C ASN A 58 12.78 -12.76 -0.02
N TYR A 59 11.75 -13.53 0.24
CA TYR A 59 10.46 -12.99 0.60
C TYR A 59 10.56 -12.07 1.82
N GLN A 60 11.36 -12.47 2.79
CA GLN A 60 11.53 -11.67 3.99
C GLN A 60 12.18 -10.35 3.71
N GLY A 61 13.06 -10.31 2.72
CA GLY A 61 13.68 -9.07 2.32
C GLY A 61 12.67 -8.08 1.77
N GLN A 62 11.73 -8.57 0.97
CA GLN A 62 10.70 -7.70 0.40
C GLN A 62 9.74 -7.21 1.48
N GLN A 63 9.37 -8.08 2.42
CA GLN A 63 8.53 -7.67 3.53
C GLN A 63 9.20 -6.58 4.35
N ARG A 64 10.49 -6.74 4.59
CA ARG A 64 11.24 -5.78 5.35
C ARG A 64 11.28 -4.44 4.65
N LEU A 65 11.47 -4.46 3.34
CA LEU A 65 11.50 -3.23 2.58
C LEU A 65 10.17 -2.49 2.69
N ALA A 66 9.06 -3.21 2.54
CA ALA A 66 7.76 -2.58 2.63
C ALA A 66 7.56 -1.93 4.00
N GLU A 67 7.94 -2.63 5.06
CA GLU A 67 7.78 -2.06 6.40
C GLU A 67 8.72 -0.90 6.64
N GLN A 68 9.94 -0.96 6.09
CA GLN A 68 10.86 0.15 6.21
C GLN A 68 10.36 1.38 5.47
N MET A 69 9.78 1.19 4.30
CA MET A 69 9.22 2.31 3.54
C MET A 69 8.03 2.92 4.28
N LEU A 70 7.26 2.09 4.97
CA LEU A 70 6.09 2.58 5.71
C LEU A 70 6.44 3.28 7.02
N THR A 71 7.67 3.10 7.49
CA THR A 71 8.07 3.65 8.78
C THR A 71 9.28 4.58 8.71
N ASN A 72 9.76 4.88 7.51
CA ASN A 72 10.91 5.76 7.38
C ASN A 72 10.79 6.54 6.08
N ALA A 73 10.57 7.85 6.20
CA ALA A 73 10.33 8.68 5.04
C ALA A 73 11.49 8.69 4.06
N GLU A 74 12.73 8.63 4.56
CA GLU A 74 13.88 8.61 3.67
C GLU A 74 13.94 7.34 2.85
N VAL A 75 13.65 6.22 3.49
CA VAL A 75 13.63 4.93 2.79
C VAL A 75 12.49 4.93 1.78
N PHE A 76 11.34 5.49 2.16
CA PHE A 76 10.21 5.59 1.26
C PHE A 76 10.59 6.36 0.00
N GLU A 77 11.15 7.56 0.17
CA GLU A 77 11.47 8.38 -1.00
C GLU A 77 12.58 7.76 -1.85
N ALA A 78 13.54 7.11 -1.20
CA ALA A 78 14.64 6.51 -1.94
C ALA A 78 14.18 5.34 -2.81
N ASN A 79 13.09 4.69 -2.42
CA ASN A 79 12.66 3.48 -3.11
C ASN A 79 11.37 3.61 -3.92
N ARG A 80 10.57 4.64 -3.70
CA ARG A 80 9.26 4.70 -4.36
C ARG A 80 9.38 4.75 -5.88
N GLU A 81 10.37 5.46 -6.37
CA GLU A 81 10.53 5.58 -7.79
C GLU A 81 11.15 4.33 -8.39
N SER A 82 12.17 3.80 -7.73
CA SER A 82 12.84 2.61 -8.24
C SER A 82 11.91 1.39 -8.20
N GLU A 83 10.98 1.34 -7.25
CA GLU A 83 10.01 0.26 -7.19
C GLU A 83 8.82 0.51 -8.12
N GLY A 84 8.66 1.72 -8.60
CA GLY A 84 7.55 2.04 -9.47
C GLY A 84 6.23 2.14 -8.72
N LEU A 85 6.27 2.70 -7.52
CA LEU A 85 5.06 2.80 -6.70
C LEU A 85 4.07 3.78 -7.27
N ASP A 86 2.81 3.40 -7.26
CA ASP A 86 1.73 4.26 -7.73
C ASP A 86 0.92 4.82 -6.59
N TYR A 87 0.71 4.04 -5.53
CA TYR A 87 -0.13 4.44 -4.41
C TYR A 87 0.38 3.88 -3.09
N VAL A 88 -0.01 4.51 -1.99
CA VAL A 88 0.22 3.98 -0.66
C VAL A 88 -1.14 3.75 -0.02
N TYR A 89 -1.36 2.56 0.52
CA TYR A 89 -2.60 2.22 1.19
C TYR A 89 -2.31 2.09 2.69
N ILE A 90 -2.95 2.93 3.48
CA ILE A 90 -2.79 2.90 4.94
C ILE A 90 -4.12 2.49 5.56
N GLY A 91 -4.16 1.32 6.12
CA GLY A 91 -5.35 0.83 6.80
C GLY A 91 -5.00 0.33 8.19
N TYR A 92 -5.79 -0.61 8.70
CA TYR A 92 -5.61 -1.07 10.07
C TYR A 92 -4.24 -1.70 10.30
N HIS A 93 -3.79 -2.52 9.37
CA HIS A 93 -2.52 -3.23 9.57
C HIS A 93 -1.33 -2.30 9.49
N GLU A 94 -1.41 -1.31 8.60
CA GLU A 94 -0.32 -0.35 8.46
C GLU A 94 -0.24 0.57 9.67
N ARG A 95 -1.40 0.98 10.19
CA ARG A 95 -1.41 1.85 11.36
C ARG A 95 -0.90 1.16 12.62
N ALA A 96 -0.90 -0.16 12.62
CA ALA A 96 -0.36 -0.91 13.75
C ALA A 96 1.16 -0.88 13.80
N LEU A 97 1.81 -0.47 12.72
CA LEU A 97 3.27 -0.36 12.71
C LEU A 97 3.70 0.86 13.51
N THR A 98 4.64 0.66 14.42
CA THR A 98 5.18 1.76 15.19
C THR A 98 5.97 2.67 14.23
N GLY A 99 5.63 3.95 14.25
CA GLY A 99 6.36 4.91 13.41
C GLY A 99 5.88 5.02 11.99
N VAL A 100 4.68 4.53 11.68
CA VAL A 100 4.14 4.62 10.33
C VAL A 100 4.08 6.09 9.91
N ILE A 101 4.49 6.38 8.67
CA ILE A 101 4.73 7.75 8.22
C ILE A 101 3.50 8.46 7.66
N THR A 102 2.35 8.30 8.33
CA THR A 102 1.12 8.91 7.83
C THR A 102 1.18 10.44 7.78
N ASP A 103 1.82 11.06 8.78
CA ASP A 103 1.92 12.52 8.77
C ASP A 103 2.73 13.00 7.60
N TYR A 104 3.86 12.35 7.35
CA TYR A 104 4.70 12.70 6.22
C TYR A 104 3.93 12.55 4.90
N LEU A 105 3.23 11.45 4.76
CA LEU A 105 2.48 11.20 3.52
C LEU A 105 1.38 12.24 3.33
N THR A 106 0.69 12.58 4.40
CA THR A 106 -0.39 13.57 4.32
C THR A 106 0.14 14.95 3.93
N GLU A 107 1.35 15.27 4.37
CA GLU A 107 1.93 16.56 4.04
C GLU A 107 2.49 16.63 2.63
N ASN A 108 2.83 15.50 2.04
CA ASN A 108 3.53 15.50 0.77
C ASN A 108 2.78 14.92 -0.42
N TYR A 109 1.68 14.22 -0.18
CA TYR A 109 0.95 13.59 -1.28
C TYR A 109 -0.55 13.74 -1.09
N PRO A 110 -1.31 13.87 -2.18
CA PRO A 110 -2.75 14.04 -2.05
C PRO A 110 -3.42 12.74 -1.66
N ILE A 111 -4.51 12.87 -0.94
CA ILE A 111 -5.32 11.73 -0.55
C ILE A 111 -6.29 11.43 -1.67
N ALA A 112 -6.19 10.24 -2.25
CA ALA A 112 -7.07 9.83 -3.32
C ALA A 112 -8.38 9.27 -2.78
N PHE A 113 -8.34 8.67 -1.60
CA PHE A 113 -9.53 8.06 -1.01
C PHE A 113 -9.34 7.97 0.49
N SER A 114 -10.42 8.16 1.23
CA SER A 114 -10.36 8.02 2.67
C SER A 114 -11.71 7.52 3.18
N ALA A 115 -11.68 6.52 4.04
CA ALA A 115 -12.88 6.00 4.66
C ALA A 115 -12.48 5.35 5.98
N GLY A 116 -12.96 5.91 7.08
CA GLY A 116 -12.63 5.38 8.40
C GLY A 116 -11.14 5.43 8.63
N ALA A 117 -10.57 4.29 8.96
CA ALA A 117 -9.14 4.21 9.23
C ALA A 117 -8.30 4.08 7.97
N ILE A 118 -8.93 4.03 6.80
CA ILE A 118 -8.23 3.78 5.56
C ILE A 118 -7.98 5.05 4.79
N THR A 119 -6.74 5.24 4.33
CA THR A 119 -6.37 6.37 3.49
C THR A 119 -5.50 5.85 2.35
N ILE A 120 -5.80 6.29 1.13
CA ILE A 120 -4.99 5.93 -0.03
C ILE A 120 -4.38 7.21 -0.56
N TYR A 121 -3.05 7.22 -0.70
CA TYR A 121 -2.32 8.38 -1.20
C TYR A 121 -1.92 8.14 -2.65
N ASP A 122 -2.04 9.19 -3.47
CA ASP A 122 -1.69 9.12 -4.88
C ASP A 122 -0.29 9.69 -5.05
N LEU A 123 0.63 8.87 -5.54
CA LEU A 123 2.01 9.29 -5.67
C LEU A 123 2.32 9.94 -7.00
N HIS A 124 1.35 9.99 -7.89
CA HIS A 124 1.56 10.58 -9.21
C HIS A 124 1.26 12.07 -9.26
N ALA A 125 0.57 12.59 -8.24
CA ALA A 125 0.20 13.98 -8.23
C ALA A 125 0.98 14.72 -7.16
N ASP A 126 1.22 16.01 -7.38
CA ASP A 126 1.88 16.81 -6.38
C ASP A 126 0.86 17.22 -5.35
N ALA A 127 1.16 16.97 -4.11
CA ALA A 127 0.23 17.30 -3.06
C ALA A 127 0.14 18.77 -2.86
N VAL A 128 1.26 19.41 -3.01
CA VAL A 128 1.29 20.78 -2.74
C VAL A 128 1.59 21.42 -4.00
N GLY A 129 0.66 21.72 -4.69
CA GLY A 129 0.82 22.21 -6.03
C GLY A 129 1.61 23.43 -6.15
#